data_1213e6d83aedb3dd0888142c1cd8cc82
#
_entry.id   1213e6d83aedb3dd0888142c1cd8cc82
#
_cell.length_a   1.000
_cell.length_b   1.000
_cell.length_c   1.000
_cell.angle_alpha   90.00
_cell.angle_beta   90.00
_cell.angle_gamma   90.00
#
_symmetry.space_group_name_H-M   'P 1'
#
loop_
_entity.id
_entity.type
_entity.pdbx_description
1 polymer ?
#
loop_
_entity_poly.entity_id
_entity_poly.type
_entity_poly.pdbx_seq_one_letter_code
_entity_poly.pdbx_strand_id
1 'polypeptide(L)'
;MELNYQLGEKSEKTMAESVSSLFESVCKILTTHCKLNKIAMSKMQMMSYNGFKRWHRYRSRQFFEMKICMMNELYDKFRLSPTFKDYEITYSPSSMEEHLKSWDKALLDSIQELGTLSQEYYELTGMSCCVIKKALCKMMRDYEKVGRLLKRFNESDWLTLDMHIVDDKLHEKYKMKEDKYGFKY
;
A
#
# COMPACT_ATOMS: atom_id res chain seq x y z
N MET A 1 -11.87 20.47 43.00
CA MET A 1 -10.99 19.37 42.55
C MET A 1 -11.61 18.51 41.40
N GLU A 2 -12.90 18.63 41.13
CA GLU A 2 -13.60 17.85 40.06
C GLU A 2 -13.42 18.40 38.63
N LEU A 3 -13.14 19.69 38.45
CA LEU A 3 -13.01 20.28 37.09
C LEU A 3 -11.78 19.79 36.31
N ASN A 4 -10.71 19.40 36.99
CA ASN A 4 -9.48 18.93 36.32
C ASN A 4 -9.61 17.47 35.80
N TYR A 5 -10.44 16.64 36.41
CA TYR A 5 -10.69 15.26 35.95
C TYR A 5 -11.54 15.25 34.69
N GLN A 6 -12.56 16.08 34.59
CA GLN A 6 -13.42 16.14 33.39
C GLN A 6 -12.69 16.72 32.17
N LEU A 7 -11.74 17.62 32.35
CA LEU A 7 -10.88 18.12 31.27
C LEU A 7 -9.89 17.05 30.76
N GLY A 8 -9.36 16.22 31.64
CA GLY A 8 -8.49 15.10 31.29
C GLY A 8 -9.22 14.05 30.47
N GLU A 9 -10.37 13.57 30.93
CA GLU A 9 -11.18 12.55 30.19
C GLU A 9 -11.66 13.05 28.81
N LYS A 10 -12.06 14.34 28.73
CA LYS A 10 -12.50 14.93 27.47
C LYS A 10 -11.35 15.11 26.48
N SER A 11 -10.15 15.41 26.95
CA SER A 11 -8.91 15.51 26.16
C SER A 11 -8.48 14.12 25.66
N GLU A 12 -8.51 13.10 26.50
CA GLU A 12 -8.15 11.74 26.14
C GLU A 12 -9.13 11.12 25.13
N LYS A 13 -10.43 11.35 25.30
CA LYS A 13 -11.46 10.89 24.38
C LYS A 13 -11.33 11.53 23.00
N THR A 14 -11.02 12.82 22.93
CA THR A 14 -10.78 13.55 21.66
C THR A 14 -9.53 13.05 20.95
N MET A 15 -8.47 12.75 21.70
CA MET A 15 -7.24 12.19 21.15
C MET A 15 -7.49 10.77 20.58
N ALA A 16 -8.21 9.92 21.29
CA ALA A 16 -8.55 8.57 20.83
C ALA A 16 -9.38 8.60 19.53
N GLU A 17 -10.34 9.52 19.42
CA GLU A 17 -11.15 9.71 18.21
C GLU A 17 -10.28 10.17 17.04
N SER A 18 -9.35 11.11 17.25
CA SER A 18 -8.43 11.60 16.23
C SER A 18 -7.48 10.48 15.75
N VAL A 19 -6.93 9.72 16.67
CA VAL A 19 -6.09 8.56 16.36
C VAL A 19 -6.88 7.50 15.58
N SER A 20 -8.13 7.20 15.97
CA SER A 20 -8.99 6.26 15.25
C SER A 20 -9.21 6.69 13.79
N SER A 21 -9.57 7.95 13.57
CA SER A 21 -9.79 8.51 12.22
C SER A 21 -8.52 8.43 11.35
N LEU A 22 -7.37 8.73 11.93
CA LEU A 22 -6.07 8.60 11.26
C LEU A 22 -5.78 7.14 10.86
N PHE A 23 -6.01 6.19 11.77
CA PHE A 23 -5.83 4.77 11.48
C PHE A 23 -6.81 4.26 10.41
N GLU A 24 -8.06 4.75 10.40
CA GLU A 24 -9.02 4.45 9.33
C GLU A 24 -8.50 4.93 7.97
N SER A 25 -7.94 6.14 7.89
CA SER A 25 -7.33 6.69 6.68
C SER A 25 -6.15 5.84 6.20
N VAL A 26 -5.22 5.46 7.09
CA VAL A 26 -4.12 4.56 6.74
C VAL A 26 -4.63 3.20 6.26
N CYS A 27 -5.58 2.62 6.95
CA CYS A 27 -6.18 1.35 6.55
C CYS A 27 -6.91 1.43 5.20
N LYS A 28 -7.53 2.57 4.89
CA LYS A 28 -8.11 2.84 3.57
C LYS A 28 -7.06 2.80 2.48
N ILE A 29 -5.93 3.48 2.65
CA ILE A 29 -4.81 3.46 1.69
C ILE A 29 -4.29 2.02 1.49
N LEU A 30 -4.04 1.29 2.58
CA LEU A 30 -3.56 -0.10 2.51
C LEU A 30 -4.57 -1.02 1.81
N THR A 31 -5.87 -0.84 2.08
CA THR A 31 -6.95 -1.59 1.41
C THR A 31 -7.03 -1.24 -0.07
N THR A 32 -6.88 0.04 -0.42
CA THR A 32 -6.81 0.50 -1.83
C THR A 32 -5.71 -0.21 -2.57
N HIS A 33 -4.47 -0.22 -2.04
CA HIS A 33 -3.35 -0.91 -2.68
C HIS A 33 -3.52 -2.43 -2.70
N CYS A 34 -4.16 -3.03 -1.70
CA CYS A 34 -4.51 -4.44 -1.73
C CYS A 34 -5.45 -4.77 -2.90
N LYS A 35 -6.53 -3.99 -3.07
CA LYS A 35 -7.52 -4.16 -4.15
C LYS A 35 -6.91 -3.85 -5.53
N LEU A 36 -6.19 -2.74 -5.68
CA LEU A 36 -5.51 -2.37 -6.92
C LEU A 36 -4.56 -3.48 -7.38
N ASN A 37 -3.76 -4.03 -6.48
CA ASN A 37 -2.86 -5.14 -6.81
C ASN A 37 -3.62 -6.40 -7.25
N LYS A 38 -4.78 -6.70 -6.66
CA LYS A 38 -5.62 -7.83 -7.11
C LYS A 38 -6.17 -7.61 -8.51
N ILE A 39 -6.65 -6.42 -8.83
CA ILE A 39 -7.16 -6.08 -10.15
C ILE A 39 -6.01 -6.09 -11.17
N ALA A 40 -4.87 -5.46 -10.85
CA ALA A 40 -3.68 -5.46 -11.68
C ALA A 40 -3.17 -6.89 -11.97
N MET A 41 -3.19 -7.77 -10.98
CA MET A 41 -2.83 -9.18 -11.16
C MET A 41 -3.66 -9.85 -12.26
N SER A 42 -4.99 -9.65 -12.26
CA SER A 42 -5.89 -10.20 -13.27
C SER A 42 -5.61 -9.58 -14.66
N LYS A 43 -5.37 -8.28 -14.72
CA LYS A 43 -5.02 -7.58 -15.97
C LYS A 43 -3.69 -8.06 -16.54
N MET A 44 -2.66 -8.22 -15.71
CA MET A 44 -1.36 -8.74 -16.13
C MET A 44 -1.45 -10.18 -16.66
N GLN A 45 -2.33 -10.99 -16.07
CA GLN A 45 -2.61 -12.32 -16.59
C GLN A 45 -3.22 -12.28 -18.00
N MET A 46 -4.19 -11.40 -18.24
CA MET A 46 -4.82 -11.22 -19.54
C MET A 46 -3.83 -10.73 -20.61
N MET A 47 -2.85 -9.91 -20.22
CA MET A 47 -1.79 -9.40 -21.08
C MET A 47 -0.58 -10.36 -21.20
N SER A 48 -0.64 -11.56 -20.61
CA SER A 48 0.45 -12.55 -20.59
C SER A 48 1.73 -12.12 -19.86
N TYR A 49 1.65 -11.14 -18.95
CA TYR A 49 2.76 -10.72 -18.11
C TYR A 49 2.76 -11.45 -16.75
N ASN A 50 3.32 -12.66 -16.72
CA ASN A 50 3.30 -13.52 -15.55
C ASN A 50 4.19 -13.04 -14.39
N GLY A 51 5.28 -12.37 -14.66
CA GLY A 51 6.18 -11.79 -13.66
C GLY A 51 5.55 -10.61 -12.95
N PHE A 52 4.90 -9.71 -13.68
CA PHE A 52 4.10 -8.61 -13.09
C PHE A 52 2.90 -9.15 -12.31
N LYS A 53 2.21 -10.18 -12.81
CA LYS A 53 1.15 -10.88 -12.07
C LYS A 53 1.65 -11.36 -10.71
N ARG A 54 2.81 -12.04 -10.63
CA ARG A 54 3.40 -12.51 -9.38
C ARG A 54 3.81 -11.35 -8.48
N TRP A 55 4.35 -10.28 -9.05
CA TRP A 55 4.70 -9.07 -8.28
C TRP A 55 3.46 -8.48 -7.60
N HIS A 56 2.36 -8.28 -8.33
CA HIS A 56 1.12 -7.74 -7.79
C HIS A 56 0.49 -8.66 -6.74
N ARG A 57 0.51 -9.98 -6.96
CA ARG A 57 0.06 -10.96 -5.96
C ARG A 57 0.83 -10.81 -4.64
N TYR A 58 2.15 -10.76 -4.72
CA TYR A 58 3.00 -10.59 -3.56
C TYR A 58 2.74 -9.26 -2.84
N ARG A 59 2.53 -8.17 -3.57
CA ARG A 59 2.22 -6.86 -3.01
C ARG A 59 0.85 -6.80 -2.36
N SER A 60 -0.17 -7.35 -3.00
CA SER A 60 -1.52 -7.44 -2.42
C SER A 60 -1.49 -8.07 -1.03
N ARG A 61 -0.77 -9.18 -0.88
CA ARG A 61 -0.63 -9.85 0.41
C ARG A 61 0.11 -8.98 1.43
N GLN A 62 1.22 -8.35 1.04
CA GLN A 62 1.97 -7.49 1.95
C GLN A 62 1.13 -6.32 2.48
N PHE A 63 0.34 -5.67 1.63
CA PHE A 63 -0.53 -4.59 2.07
C PHE A 63 -1.67 -5.10 2.96
N PHE A 64 -2.19 -6.29 2.70
CA PHE A 64 -3.15 -6.93 3.57
C PHE A 64 -2.57 -7.23 4.96
N GLU A 65 -1.38 -7.81 5.02
CA GLU A 65 -0.67 -8.08 6.29
C GLU A 65 -0.39 -6.78 7.07
N MET A 66 0.02 -5.70 6.40
CA MET A 66 0.20 -4.39 7.03
C MET A 66 -1.12 -3.83 7.58
N LYS A 67 -2.23 -4.01 6.86
CA LYS A 67 -3.55 -3.62 7.37
C LYS A 67 -3.89 -4.36 8.66
N ILE A 68 -3.68 -5.66 8.72
CA ILE A 68 -3.92 -6.45 9.95
C ILE A 68 -3.01 -5.96 11.08
N CYS A 69 -1.72 -5.73 10.83
CA CYS A 69 -0.82 -5.17 11.83
C CYS A 69 -1.30 -3.80 12.34
N MET A 70 -1.83 -2.95 11.45
CA MET A 70 -2.36 -1.64 11.82
C MET A 70 -3.58 -1.74 12.72
N MET A 71 -4.51 -2.65 12.40
CA MET A 71 -5.69 -2.93 13.21
C MET A 71 -5.30 -3.43 14.61
N ASN A 72 -4.34 -4.35 14.69
CA ASN A 72 -3.85 -4.87 15.95
C ASN A 72 -3.18 -3.76 16.79
N GLU A 73 -2.36 -2.90 16.16
CA GLU A 73 -1.72 -1.77 16.84
C GLU A 73 -2.75 -0.80 17.42
N LEU A 74 -3.82 -0.51 16.68
CA LEU A 74 -4.91 0.33 17.17
C LEU A 74 -5.63 -0.30 18.37
N TYR A 75 -5.94 -1.59 18.27
CA TYR A 75 -6.59 -2.30 19.36
C TYR A 75 -5.71 -2.43 20.60
N ASP A 76 -4.45 -2.80 20.42
CA ASP A 76 -3.52 -3.04 21.54
C ASP A 76 -3.21 -1.76 22.32
N LYS A 77 -3.00 -0.64 21.61
CA LYS A 77 -2.62 0.64 22.21
C LYS A 77 -3.79 1.46 22.72
N PHE A 78 -4.90 1.48 21.97
CA PHE A 78 -6.01 2.40 22.21
C PHE A 78 -7.33 1.70 22.53
N ARG A 79 -7.39 0.36 22.46
CA ARG A 79 -8.63 -0.45 22.65
C ARG A 79 -9.74 -0.06 21.67
N LEU A 80 -9.39 0.40 20.48
CA LEU A 80 -10.31 0.83 19.44
C LEU A 80 -10.34 -0.20 18.30
N SER A 81 -11.55 -0.40 17.74
CA SER A 81 -11.75 -1.25 16.57
C SER A 81 -12.24 -0.38 15.42
N PRO A 82 -11.45 -0.21 14.34
CA PRO A 82 -11.86 0.63 13.23
C PRO A 82 -12.99 -0.03 12.44
N THR A 83 -13.93 0.79 12.00
CA THR A 83 -14.99 0.40 11.06
C THR A 83 -14.54 0.70 9.64
N PHE A 84 -14.55 -0.30 8.77
CA PHE A 84 -14.19 -0.13 7.37
C PHE A 84 -15.41 -0.14 6.49
N LYS A 85 -15.60 0.94 5.72
CA LYS A 85 -16.56 0.94 4.63
C LYS A 85 -15.91 0.29 3.40
N ASP A 86 -16.64 -0.59 2.75
CA ASP A 86 -16.19 -1.10 1.44
C ASP A 86 -16.41 -0.03 0.38
N TYR A 87 -15.54 0.01 -0.62
CA TYR A 87 -15.59 0.95 -1.73
C TYR A 87 -15.05 0.29 -3.00
N GLU A 88 -15.59 0.71 -4.10
CA GLU A 88 -15.17 0.24 -5.41
C GLU A 88 -13.95 1.01 -5.91
N ILE A 89 -13.11 0.31 -6.66
CA ILE A 89 -11.93 0.87 -7.32
C ILE A 89 -12.03 0.56 -8.79
N THR A 90 -12.02 1.59 -9.61
CA THR A 90 -11.93 1.45 -11.05
C THR A 90 -10.48 1.46 -11.49
N TYR A 91 -10.03 0.37 -12.13
CA TYR A 91 -8.70 0.23 -12.67
C TYR A 91 -8.75 -0.63 -13.91
N SER A 92 -8.53 -0.04 -15.08
CA SER A 92 -8.69 -0.75 -16.36
C SER A 92 -7.69 -0.27 -17.42
N PRO A 93 -6.37 -0.45 -17.21
CA PRO A 93 -5.37 -0.12 -18.21
C PRO A 93 -5.54 -1.04 -19.44
N SER A 94 -5.39 -0.48 -20.62
CA SER A 94 -5.46 -1.19 -21.91
C SER A 94 -4.07 -1.66 -22.38
N SER A 95 -3.00 -1.08 -21.83
CA SER A 95 -1.61 -1.38 -22.19
C SER A 95 -0.70 -1.44 -20.96
N MET A 96 0.52 -1.98 -21.13
CA MET A 96 1.54 -1.96 -20.09
C MET A 96 1.99 -0.53 -19.74
N GLU A 97 2.03 0.36 -20.72
CA GLU A 97 2.38 1.76 -20.49
C GLU A 97 1.33 2.46 -19.62
N GLU A 98 0.06 2.32 -19.95
CA GLU A 98 -1.03 2.85 -19.12
C GLU A 98 -1.04 2.24 -17.72
N HIS A 99 -0.75 0.95 -17.61
CA HIS A 99 -0.59 0.29 -16.33
C HIS A 99 0.51 0.96 -15.49
N LEU A 100 1.70 1.14 -16.04
CA LEU A 100 2.81 1.74 -15.33
C LEU A 100 2.55 3.20 -14.94
N LYS A 101 1.96 4.01 -15.85
CA LYS A 101 1.58 5.41 -15.57
C LYS A 101 0.54 5.50 -14.46
N SER A 102 -0.50 4.69 -14.52
CA SER A 102 -1.56 4.66 -13.49
C SER A 102 -1.02 4.19 -12.15
N TRP A 103 -0.09 3.23 -12.17
CA TRP A 103 0.55 2.70 -10.97
C TRP A 103 1.49 3.72 -10.32
N ASP A 104 2.28 4.42 -11.12
CA ASP A 104 3.16 5.50 -10.69
C ASP A 104 2.38 6.59 -9.94
N LYS A 105 1.29 7.05 -10.55
CA LYS A 105 0.40 8.04 -9.94
C LYS A 105 -0.22 7.55 -8.64
N ALA A 106 -0.78 6.33 -8.61
CA ALA A 106 -1.40 5.79 -7.41
C ALA A 106 -0.40 5.61 -6.26
N LEU A 107 0.85 5.27 -6.56
CA LEU A 107 1.92 5.19 -5.56
C LEU A 107 2.30 6.57 -5.05
N LEU A 108 2.47 7.57 -5.92
CA LEU A 108 2.83 8.92 -5.53
C LEU A 108 1.78 9.54 -4.63
N ASP A 109 0.50 9.48 -5.03
CA ASP A 109 -0.62 10.01 -4.24
C ASP A 109 -0.65 9.38 -2.83
N SER A 110 -0.48 8.06 -2.76
CA SER A 110 -0.49 7.35 -1.47
C SER A 110 0.75 7.59 -0.62
N ILE A 111 1.93 7.82 -1.21
CA ILE A 111 3.14 8.20 -0.48
C ILE A 111 2.96 9.56 0.16
N GLN A 112 2.39 10.53 -0.56
CA GLN A 112 2.12 11.87 -0.04
C GLN A 112 1.11 11.81 1.12
N GLU A 113 -0.01 11.10 0.95
CA GLU A 113 -1.03 10.96 1.98
C GLU A 113 -0.50 10.24 3.23
N LEU A 114 0.23 9.13 3.07
CA LEU A 114 0.86 8.43 4.19
C LEU A 114 1.93 9.27 4.90
N GLY A 115 2.64 10.11 4.16
CA GLY A 115 3.61 11.06 4.72
C GLY A 115 2.93 12.03 5.68
N THR A 116 1.83 12.65 5.25
CA THR A 116 1.00 13.54 6.07
C THR A 116 0.46 12.80 7.31
N LEU A 117 -0.16 11.64 7.12
CA LEU A 117 -0.69 10.83 8.23
C LEU A 117 0.40 10.38 9.21
N SER A 118 1.63 10.14 8.75
CA SER A 118 2.75 9.82 9.63
C SER A 118 3.16 11.00 10.52
N GLN A 119 3.11 12.20 9.97
CA GLN A 119 3.38 13.44 10.71
C GLN A 119 2.28 13.72 11.73
N GLU A 120 1.01 13.65 11.31
CA GLU A 120 -0.14 13.82 12.20
C GLU A 120 -0.14 12.81 13.36
N TYR A 121 0.21 11.55 13.09
CA TYR A 121 0.34 10.55 14.16
C TYR A 121 1.42 10.92 15.17
N TYR A 122 2.56 11.42 14.68
CA TYR A 122 3.64 11.87 15.57
C TYR A 122 3.23 13.08 16.40
N GLU A 123 2.54 14.05 15.83
CA GLU A 123 2.04 15.23 16.53
C GLU A 123 1.02 14.88 17.61
N LEU A 124 0.13 13.91 17.35
CA LEU A 124 -0.89 13.44 18.29
C LEU A 124 -0.32 12.60 19.44
N THR A 125 0.68 11.76 19.15
CA THR A 125 1.11 10.70 20.09
C THR A 125 2.54 10.88 20.62
N GLY A 126 3.34 11.76 20.04
CA GLY A 126 4.79 11.85 20.29
C GLY A 126 5.59 10.63 19.80
N MET A 127 4.95 9.67 19.13
CA MET A 127 5.55 8.41 18.70
C MET A 127 5.45 8.23 17.19
N SER A 128 6.32 7.40 16.63
CA SER A 128 6.23 7.01 15.22
C SER A 128 5.55 5.66 15.06
N CYS A 129 4.61 5.57 14.11
CA CYS A 129 3.95 4.32 13.76
C CYS A 129 4.84 3.46 12.85
N CYS A 130 5.21 2.28 13.33
CA CYS A 130 6.06 1.35 12.59
C CYS A 130 5.39 0.86 11.29
N VAL A 131 4.08 0.65 11.30
CA VAL A 131 3.33 0.15 10.13
C VAL A 131 3.28 1.21 9.03
N ILE A 132 3.03 2.48 9.38
CA ILE A 132 3.04 3.59 8.41
C ILE A 132 4.42 3.70 7.75
N LYS A 133 5.50 3.67 8.55
CA LYS A 133 6.88 3.70 8.03
C LYS A 133 7.18 2.53 7.10
N LYS A 134 6.75 1.31 7.46
CA LYS A 134 6.91 0.13 6.59
C LYS A 134 6.15 0.29 5.28
N ALA A 135 4.92 0.81 5.31
CA ALA A 135 4.12 1.05 4.12
C ALA A 135 4.77 2.08 3.20
N LEU A 136 5.20 3.22 3.75
CA LEU A 136 5.95 4.25 3.03
C LEU A 136 7.20 3.67 2.34
N CYS A 137 8.06 2.98 3.07
CA CYS A 137 9.27 2.38 2.51
C CYS A 137 8.97 1.39 1.37
N LYS A 138 7.86 0.66 1.47
CA LYS A 138 7.44 -0.27 0.41
C LYS A 138 6.96 0.46 -0.83
N MET A 139 6.09 1.45 -0.66
CA MET A 139 5.54 2.23 -1.76
C MET A 139 6.63 3.06 -2.47
N MET A 140 7.54 3.68 -1.73
CA MET A 140 8.68 4.39 -2.30
C MET A 140 9.57 3.49 -3.17
N ARG A 141 9.90 2.27 -2.71
CA ARG A 141 10.67 1.30 -3.50
C ARG A 141 9.93 0.85 -4.76
N ASP A 142 8.61 0.71 -4.69
CA ASP A 142 7.82 0.37 -5.86
C ASP A 142 7.71 1.57 -6.82
N TYR A 143 7.55 2.78 -6.30
CA TYR A 143 7.56 4.02 -7.07
C TYR A 143 8.88 4.20 -7.85
N GLU A 144 10.03 4.08 -7.18
CA GLU A 144 11.34 4.14 -7.81
C GLU A 144 11.50 3.07 -8.92
N LYS A 145 10.95 1.87 -8.70
CA LYS A 145 11.00 0.80 -9.68
C LYS A 145 10.14 1.11 -10.90
N VAL A 146 8.90 1.57 -10.67
CA VAL A 146 7.98 1.95 -11.75
C VAL A 146 8.55 3.14 -12.53
N GLY A 147 9.06 4.16 -11.85
CA GLY A 147 9.69 5.32 -12.47
C GLY A 147 10.88 4.94 -13.38
N ARG A 148 11.73 3.98 -12.93
CA ARG A 148 12.82 3.45 -13.79
C ARG A 148 12.28 2.70 -15.01
N LEU A 149 11.17 2.00 -14.90
CA LEU A 149 10.54 1.31 -16.03
C LEU A 149 9.94 2.33 -17.00
N LEU A 150 9.23 3.34 -16.49
CA LEU A 150 8.66 4.42 -17.31
C LEU A 150 9.73 5.23 -18.01
N LYS A 151 10.83 5.58 -17.32
CA LYS A 151 11.95 6.27 -17.93
C LYS A 151 12.51 5.49 -19.13
N ARG A 152 12.74 4.20 -18.96
CA ARG A 152 13.19 3.34 -20.06
C ARG A 152 12.17 3.25 -21.20
N PHE A 153 10.87 3.25 -20.86
CA PHE A 153 9.81 3.24 -21.84
C PHE A 153 9.79 4.50 -22.72
N ASN A 154 10.19 5.64 -22.17
CA ASN A 154 10.22 6.93 -22.87
C ASN A 154 11.53 7.19 -23.62
N GLU A 155 12.67 6.60 -23.20
CA GLU A 155 14.02 6.90 -23.72
C GLU A 155 14.45 6.01 -24.89
N SER A 156 13.73 4.95 -25.18
CA SER A 156 14.12 4.03 -26.26
C SER A 156 12.88 3.56 -27.01
N ASP A 157 13.09 3.19 -28.27
CA ASP A 157 12.19 2.31 -29.03
C ASP A 157 12.04 0.95 -28.33
N TRP A 158 11.53 0.99 -27.11
CA TRP A 158 11.32 -0.20 -26.28
C TRP A 158 10.31 -1.10 -26.96
N LEU A 159 10.87 -1.97 -27.76
CA LEU A 159 10.15 -3.08 -28.35
C LEU A 159 9.50 -3.88 -27.21
N THR A 160 8.32 -4.41 -27.46
CA THR A 160 7.58 -5.34 -26.61
C THR A 160 8.47 -6.43 -26.00
N LEU A 161 9.55 -6.79 -26.69
CA LEU A 161 10.56 -7.75 -26.25
C LEU A 161 11.25 -7.39 -24.93
N ASP A 162 11.58 -6.12 -24.70
CA ASP A 162 12.29 -5.70 -23.48
C ASP A 162 11.38 -5.80 -22.24
N MET A 163 10.08 -5.59 -22.42
CA MET A 163 9.11 -5.79 -21.34
C MET A 163 8.95 -7.25 -20.97
N HIS A 164 9.05 -8.17 -21.93
CA HIS A 164 9.07 -9.61 -21.63
C HIS A 164 10.31 -10.03 -20.86
N ILE A 165 11.49 -9.48 -21.19
CA ILE A 165 12.72 -9.71 -20.40
C ILE A 165 12.57 -9.20 -18.96
N VAL A 166 11.94 -8.05 -18.76
CA VAL A 166 11.64 -7.54 -17.41
C VAL A 166 10.66 -8.45 -16.70
N ASP A 167 9.64 -8.91 -17.39
CA ASP A 167 8.63 -9.83 -16.85
C ASP A 167 9.23 -11.15 -16.40
N ASP A 168 10.10 -11.76 -17.22
CA ASP A 168 10.81 -13.00 -16.88
C ASP A 168 11.68 -12.83 -15.62
N LYS A 169 12.44 -11.75 -15.51
CA LYS A 169 13.23 -11.43 -14.31
C LYS A 169 12.35 -11.26 -13.07
N LEU A 170 11.18 -10.65 -13.23
CA LEU A 170 10.19 -10.53 -12.16
C LEU A 170 9.60 -11.89 -11.79
N HIS A 171 9.31 -12.72 -12.79
CA HIS A 171 8.78 -14.08 -12.61
C HIS A 171 9.72 -14.90 -11.72
N GLU A 172 10.99 -15.00 -12.09
CA GLU A 172 11.99 -15.74 -11.32
C GLU A 172 12.13 -15.19 -9.89
N LYS A 173 12.26 -13.87 -9.76
CA LYS A 173 12.42 -13.20 -8.46
C LYS A 173 11.26 -13.49 -7.50
N TYR A 174 10.02 -13.43 -7.98
CA TYR A 174 8.85 -13.58 -7.11
C TYR A 174 8.44 -15.05 -6.96
N LYS A 175 8.79 -15.93 -7.89
CA LYS A 175 8.71 -17.37 -7.71
C LYS A 175 9.54 -17.84 -6.52
N MET A 176 10.83 -17.47 -6.45
CA MET A 176 11.69 -17.78 -5.32
C MET A 176 11.14 -17.26 -3.99
N LYS A 177 10.46 -16.11 -3.98
CA LYS A 177 9.83 -15.57 -2.76
C LYS A 177 8.59 -16.35 -2.35
N GLU A 178 7.75 -16.74 -3.30
CA GLU A 178 6.58 -17.59 -3.05
C GLU A 178 7.03 -18.94 -2.45
N ASP A 179 8.04 -19.57 -3.01
CA ASP A 179 8.61 -20.84 -2.52
C ASP A 179 9.18 -20.71 -1.10
N LYS A 180 9.92 -19.63 -0.82
CA LYS A 180 10.54 -19.38 0.49
C LYS A 180 9.51 -19.14 1.61
N TYR A 181 8.39 -18.51 1.30
CA TYR A 181 7.36 -18.16 2.28
C TYR A 181 6.17 -19.14 2.31
N GLY A 182 6.29 -20.28 1.63
CA GLY A 182 5.31 -21.37 1.70
C GLY A 182 3.95 -21.01 1.11
N PHE A 183 3.91 -20.16 0.08
CA PHE A 183 2.68 -19.82 -0.63
C PHE A 183 2.22 -20.99 -1.51
N LYS A 184 1.81 -22.09 -0.88
CA LYS A 184 1.09 -23.16 -1.56
C LYS A 184 -0.38 -22.74 -1.73
N TYR A 185 -0.91 -22.96 -2.93
CA TYR A 185 -2.31 -22.74 -3.30
C TYR A 185 -3.22 -23.76 -2.69
#